data_f8c7ca5ebd3a36b386be656b0a183c2e
#
_entry.id   f8c7ca5ebd3a36b386be656b0a183c2e
#
_cell.length_a   1.000
_cell.length_b   1.000
_cell.length_c   1.000
_cell.angle_alpha   90.00
_cell.angle_beta   90.00
_cell.angle_gamma   90.00
#
_symmetry.space_group_name_H-M   'P 1'
#
loop_
_entity.id
_entity.type
_entity.pdbx_description
1 polymer ?
#
loop_
_entity_poly.entity_id
_entity_poly.type
_entity_poly.pdbx_seq_one_letter_code
_entity_poly.pdbx_strand_id
1 'polypeptide(L)'
;MKDMKNIILPALIAAIILDSPPAIAQAPAKAVAKKPAPTARAVYRRPSDEELKKRLTPIQFSVTRRDDTEMPFRNAYWDNHEAGIYVDIVSGEPLFSSLDKYDSGTGWPSFWKPLEPANIRTKTDFKIGYPRTEVRSKNADSHLGHLFDDGPRPTGLRYCMNSAAMRFIPVARLEAEGYGRYLPLFKEKR
;
A
#
# COMPACT_ATOMS: atom_id res chain seq x y z
N MET A 1 -43.30 22.53 79.79
CA MET A 1 -44.73 22.66 79.50
C MET A 1 -44.87 23.22 78.05
N LYS A 2 -45.55 22.54 77.20
CA LYS A 2 -46.04 22.81 75.86
C LYS A 2 -45.35 21.96 74.75
N ASP A 3 -46.01 20.94 74.51
CA ASP A 3 -46.48 20.17 73.35
C ASP A 3 -45.78 20.40 72.03
N MET A 4 -45.02 19.39 71.62
CA MET A 4 -44.61 19.16 70.24
C MET A 4 -45.66 18.36 69.50
N LYS A 5 -46.30 18.94 68.53
CA LYS A 5 -47.20 18.26 67.60
C LYS A 5 -46.41 17.72 66.42
N ASN A 6 -46.35 16.38 66.28
CA ASN A 6 -45.86 15.68 65.12
C ASN A 6 -46.70 16.00 63.90
N ILE A 7 -46.08 16.55 62.85
CA ILE A 7 -46.67 16.62 61.50
C ILE A 7 -45.95 15.57 60.65
N ILE A 8 -46.69 14.52 60.31
CA ILE A 8 -46.25 13.51 59.39
C ILE A 8 -46.59 13.99 57.97
N LEU A 9 -45.57 14.19 57.15
CA LEU A 9 -45.72 14.54 55.71
C LEU A 9 -45.59 13.26 54.90
N PRO A 10 -46.47 12.93 53.98
CA PRO A 10 -46.38 11.74 53.17
C PRO A 10 -45.32 11.91 52.06
N ALA A 11 -44.41 10.95 51.96
CA ALA A 11 -43.43 10.89 50.91
C ALA A 11 -44.10 10.56 49.56
N LEU A 12 -43.99 11.48 48.64
CA LEU A 12 -44.40 11.26 47.22
C LEU A 12 -43.28 10.50 46.53
N ILE A 13 -43.49 9.23 46.22
CA ILE A 13 -42.60 8.44 45.40
C ILE A 13 -42.84 8.81 43.92
N ALA A 14 -41.95 9.61 43.35
CA ALA A 14 -41.94 9.85 41.91
C ALA A 14 -41.25 8.66 41.21
N ALA A 15 -42.02 7.87 40.47
CA ALA A 15 -41.48 6.82 39.59
C ALA A 15 -40.76 7.46 38.41
N ILE A 16 -39.43 7.34 38.38
CA ILE A 16 -38.62 7.73 37.22
C ILE A 16 -38.76 6.62 36.19
N ILE A 17 -39.52 6.85 35.14
CA ILE A 17 -39.55 5.98 33.97
C ILE A 17 -38.26 6.25 33.20
N LEU A 18 -37.31 5.29 33.24
CA LEU A 18 -36.13 5.30 32.36
C LEU A 18 -36.60 4.95 30.97
N ASP A 19 -36.71 5.95 30.12
CA ASP A 19 -36.87 5.78 28.68
C ASP A 19 -35.56 5.23 28.10
N SER A 20 -35.55 3.96 27.70
CA SER A 20 -34.43 3.35 27.02
C SER A 20 -34.42 3.83 25.56
N PRO A 21 -33.30 4.34 25.01
CA PRO A 21 -33.24 4.71 23.62
C PRO A 21 -33.39 3.48 22.72
N PRO A 22 -34.02 3.61 21.54
CA PRO A 22 -34.22 2.51 20.62
C PRO A 22 -32.86 1.99 20.12
N ALA A 23 -32.71 0.67 20.15
CA ALA A 23 -31.56 -0.02 19.61
C ALA A 23 -31.44 0.27 18.10
N ILE A 24 -30.40 1.02 17.72
CA ILE A 24 -30.07 1.22 16.30
C ILE A 24 -29.62 -0.15 15.77
N ALA A 25 -30.45 -0.77 14.95
CA ALA A 25 -30.13 -1.97 14.23
C ALA A 25 -28.96 -1.69 13.29
N GLN A 26 -27.77 -2.18 13.64
CA GLN A 26 -26.62 -2.17 12.74
C GLN A 26 -26.94 -3.06 11.53
N ALA A 27 -26.98 -2.48 10.36
CA ALA A 27 -27.07 -3.21 9.11
C ALA A 27 -25.90 -4.19 9.00
N PRO A 28 -26.11 -5.44 8.51
CA PRO A 28 -25.05 -6.42 8.38
C PRO A 28 -23.99 -5.87 7.42
N ALA A 29 -22.75 -5.76 7.91
CA ALA A 29 -21.59 -5.43 7.09
C ALA A 29 -21.52 -6.46 5.95
N LYS A 30 -21.61 -5.99 4.71
CA LYS A 30 -21.43 -6.85 3.52
C LYS A 30 -20.09 -7.55 3.66
N ALA A 31 -20.13 -8.87 3.76
CA ALA A 31 -18.94 -9.72 3.78
C ALA A 31 -18.13 -9.42 2.53
N VAL A 32 -16.97 -8.79 2.72
CA VAL A 32 -15.98 -8.64 1.64
C VAL A 32 -15.52 -10.05 1.30
N ALA A 33 -15.87 -10.51 0.11
CA ALA A 33 -15.48 -11.82 -0.40
C ALA A 33 -13.96 -11.94 -0.31
N LYS A 34 -13.49 -12.86 0.52
CA LYS A 34 -12.06 -13.20 0.72
C LYS A 34 -11.53 -13.71 -0.61
N LYS A 35 -10.76 -12.86 -1.33
CA LYS A 35 -10.08 -13.30 -2.54
C LYS A 35 -9.15 -14.45 -2.15
N PRO A 36 -9.25 -15.65 -2.79
CA PRO A 36 -8.44 -16.79 -2.38
C PRO A 36 -6.96 -16.47 -2.46
N ALA A 37 -6.20 -16.89 -1.45
CA ALA A 37 -4.76 -16.83 -1.46
C ALA A 37 -4.24 -17.59 -2.70
N PRO A 38 -3.19 -17.15 -3.37
CA PRO A 38 -2.65 -17.84 -4.54
C PRO A 38 -2.14 -19.22 -4.13
N THR A 39 -2.96 -20.25 -4.36
CA THR A 39 -2.54 -21.65 -4.30
C THR A 39 -1.53 -21.88 -5.40
N ALA A 40 -0.45 -22.59 -5.04
CA ALA A 40 0.63 -23.16 -5.85
C ALA A 40 0.69 -22.75 -7.32
N ARG A 41 1.70 -21.90 -7.67
CA ARG A 41 2.31 -21.73 -8.99
C ARG A 41 1.41 -21.96 -10.22
N ALA A 42 0.32 -21.24 -10.32
CA ALA A 42 -0.23 -20.95 -11.64
C ALA A 42 0.84 -20.14 -12.40
N VAL A 43 1.26 -20.64 -13.56
CA VAL A 43 2.17 -19.89 -14.44
C VAL A 43 1.52 -18.54 -14.69
N TYR A 44 2.17 -17.46 -14.25
CA TYR A 44 1.64 -16.11 -14.44
C TYR A 44 1.49 -15.84 -15.94
N ARG A 45 0.26 -15.62 -16.41
CA ARG A 45 -0.03 -15.16 -17.77
C ARG A 45 -0.05 -13.63 -17.79
N ARG A 46 0.91 -13.06 -18.48
CA ARG A 46 0.95 -11.61 -18.68
C ARG A 46 -0.25 -11.18 -19.50
N PRO A 47 -1.04 -10.17 -19.05
CA PRO A 47 -2.16 -9.65 -19.83
C PRO A 47 -1.68 -8.98 -21.14
N SER A 48 -2.54 -8.96 -22.16
CA SER A 48 -2.27 -8.22 -23.39
C SER A 48 -2.32 -6.71 -23.16
N ASP A 49 -1.77 -5.93 -24.09
CA ASP A 49 -1.79 -4.47 -23.99
C ASP A 49 -3.23 -3.93 -24.07
N GLU A 50 -4.15 -4.60 -24.79
CA GLU A 50 -5.57 -4.26 -24.85
C GLU A 50 -6.26 -4.47 -23.50
N GLU A 51 -5.96 -5.58 -22.81
CA GLU A 51 -6.44 -5.85 -21.47
C GLU A 51 -5.90 -4.81 -20.47
N LEU A 52 -4.61 -4.45 -20.59
CA LEU A 52 -3.97 -3.47 -19.72
C LEU A 52 -4.51 -2.04 -19.91
N LYS A 53 -4.78 -1.62 -21.14
CA LYS A 53 -5.41 -0.32 -21.43
C LYS A 53 -6.78 -0.15 -20.78
N LYS A 54 -7.52 -1.25 -20.56
CA LYS A 54 -8.82 -1.23 -19.87
C LYS A 54 -8.69 -1.18 -18.35
N ARG A 55 -7.55 -1.60 -17.80
CA ARG A 55 -7.31 -1.75 -16.36
C ARG A 55 -6.48 -0.64 -15.76
N LEU A 56 -5.58 -0.07 -16.52
CA LEU A 56 -4.62 0.94 -16.11
C LEU A 56 -5.04 2.33 -16.53
N THR A 57 -4.67 3.33 -15.75
CA THR A 57 -4.75 4.72 -16.20
C THR A 57 -3.77 4.98 -17.35
N PRO A 58 -3.96 6.05 -18.15
CA PRO A 58 -3.05 6.37 -19.25
C PRO A 58 -1.59 6.45 -18.83
N ILE A 59 -1.29 7.09 -17.67
CA ILE A 59 0.09 7.21 -17.19
C ILE A 59 0.64 5.86 -16.72
N GLN A 60 -0.15 5.03 -16.01
CA GLN A 60 0.27 3.69 -15.60
C GLN A 60 0.60 2.81 -16.81
N PHE A 61 -0.24 2.86 -17.85
CA PHE A 61 0.02 2.13 -19.10
C PHE A 61 1.28 2.65 -19.80
N SER A 62 1.43 3.96 -19.95
CA SER A 62 2.59 4.58 -20.61
C SER A 62 3.89 4.22 -19.90
N VAL A 63 3.93 4.34 -18.57
CA VAL A 63 5.09 3.99 -17.79
C VAL A 63 5.41 2.49 -17.89
N THR A 64 4.45 1.61 -17.63
CA THR A 64 4.72 0.17 -17.53
C THR A 64 5.00 -0.50 -18.87
N ARG A 65 4.43 0.04 -19.99
CA ARG A 65 4.45 -0.62 -21.30
C ARG A 65 5.24 0.12 -22.38
N ARG A 66 5.45 1.44 -22.23
CA ARG A 66 6.17 2.28 -23.19
C ARG A 66 7.46 2.88 -22.61
N ASP A 67 7.86 2.42 -21.42
CA ASP A 67 9.07 2.86 -20.72
C ASP A 67 9.10 4.39 -20.54
N ASP A 68 7.92 4.97 -20.21
CA ASP A 68 7.77 6.39 -19.94
C ASP A 68 8.14 6.72 -18.49
N THR A 69 8.22 8.01 -18.17
CA THR A 69 8.53 8.50 -16.83
C THR A 69 7.51 9.52 -16.39
N GLU A 70 6.92 9.35 -15.21
CA GLU A 70 6.02 10.32 -14.59
C GLU A 70 6.76 11.57 -14.13
N MET A 71 6.04 12.65 -13.84
CA MET A 71 6.63 13.92 -13.40
C MET A 71 7.21 13.81 -11.98
N PRO A 72 8.41 14.38 -11.73
CA PRO A 72 8.97 14.46 -10.39
C PRO A 72 8.09 15.32 -9.48
N PHE A 73 7.99 14.97 -8.20
CA PHE A 73 7.20 15.66 -7.16
C PHE A 73 5.69 15.75 -7.45
N ARG A 74 5.21 15.13 -8.54
CA ARG A 74 3.79 15.06 -8.93
C ARG A 74 3.35 13.62 -9.20
N ASN A 75 3.72 12.72 -8.30
CA ASN A 75 3.38 11.31 -8.38
C ASN A 75 2.96 10.80 -6.99
N ALA A 76 2.34 9.62 -6.93
CA ALA A 76 1.63 9.18 -5.74
C ALA A 76 2.51 8.85 -4.54
N TYR A 77 3.79 8.49 -4.75
CA TYR A 77 4.57 7.87 -3.68
C TYR A 77 5.93 8.52 -3.41
N TRP A 78 6.28 9.63 -4.07
CA TRP A 78 7.54 10.31 -3.79
C TRP A 78 7.65 10.70 -2.31
N ASP A 79 6.56 11.20 -1.72
CA ASP A 79 6.43 11.65 -0.33
C ASP A 79 5.56 10.70 0.53
N ASN A 80 5.44 9.42 0.17
CA ASN A 80 4.71 8.45 0.98
C ASN A 80 5.63 7.88 2.06
N HIS A 81 5.28 8.11 3.35
CA HIS A 81 5.99 7.62 4.53
C HIS A 81 5.22 6.54 5.30
N GLU A 82 4.05 6.12 4.79
CA GLU A 82 3.25 5.08 5.42
C GLU A 82 3.96 3.73 5.40
N ALA A 83 3.83 2.96 6.50
CA ALA A 83 4.40 1.62 6.59
C ALA A 83 3.64 0.62 5.70
N GLY A 84 4.35 -0.09 4.82
CA GLY A 84 3.76 -1.05 3.89
C GLY A 84 4.73 -1.53 2.82
N ILE A 85 4.18 -2.18 1.80
CA ILE A 85 4.95 -2.68 0.65
C ILE A 85 4.45 -2.09 -0.66
N TYR A 86 5.32 -2.05 -1.64
CA TYR A 86 5.02 -1.64 -3.01
C TYR A 86 5.06 -2.88 -3.92
N VAL A 87 3.98 -3.10 -4.65
CA VAL A 87 3.83 -4.24 -5.56
C VAL A 87 3.67 -3.74 -6.99
N ASP A 88 4.03 -4.55 -7.98
CA ASP A 88 3.80 -4.24 -9.39
C ASP A 88 2.31 -4.01 -9.66
N ILE A 89 1.96 -2.93 -10.36
CA ILE A 89 0.56 -2.55 -10.62
C ILE A 89 -0.16 -3.55 -11.53
N VAL A 90 0.57 -4.29 -12.36
CA VAL A 90 0.04 -5.24 -13.34
C VAL A 90 -0.08 -6.65 -12.74
N SER A 91 0.99 -7.19 -12.18
CA SER A 91 1.08 -8.57 -11.68
C SER A 91 0.77 -8.71 -10.19
N GLY A 92 0.95 -7.66 -9.41
CA GLY A 92 0.86 -7.72 -7.94
C GLY A 92 2.09 -8.36 -7.29
N GLU A 93 3.18 -8.63 -8.02
CA GLU A 93 4.39 -9.17 -7.40
C GLU A 93 5.04 -8.14 -6.48
N PRO A 94 5.48 -8.54 -5.25
CA PRO A 94 6.11 -7.64 -4.30
C PRO A 94 7.47 -7.16 -4.80
N LEU A 95 7.71 -5.85 -4.75
CA LEU A 95 8.90 -5.21 -5.29
C LEU A 95 9.76 -4.55 -4.22
N PHE A 96 9.16 -3.64 -3.43
CA PHE A 96 9.88 -2.83 -2.44
C PHE A 96 9.13 -2.73 -1.12
N SER A 97 9.85 -2.35 -0.06
CA SER A 97 9.31 -2.10 1.28
C SER A 97 9.50 -0.64 1.66
N SER A 98 8.53 -0.07 2.40
CA SER A 98 8.68 1.25 3.02
C SER A 98 9.86 1.32 4.02
N LEU A 99 10.29 0.16 4.55
CA LEU A 99 11.46 0.07 5.43
C LEU A 99 12.78 0.38 4.73
N ASP A 100 12.81 0.22 3.41
CA ASP A 100 13.97 0.44 2.56
C ASP A 100 13.85 1.71 1.70
N LYS A 101 12.72 2.44 1.86
CA LYS A 101 12.47 3.72 1.19
C LYS A 101 13.19 4.85 1.92
N TYR A 102 13.68 5.82 1.16
CA TYR A 102 14.29 7.04 1.69
C TYR A 102 13.99 8.23 0.79
N ASP A 103 14.14 9.43 1.33
CA ASP A 103 14.04 10.67 0.56
C ASP A 103 15.36 10.94 -0.18
N SER A 104 15.32 10.77 -1.48
CA SER A 104 16.47 11.02 -2.37
C SER A 104 16.53 12.47 -2.89
N GLY A 105 15.50 13.29 -2.64
CA GLY A 105 15.38 14.63 -3.20
C GLY A 105 15.12 14.68 -4.71
N THR A 106 14.95 13.53 -5.38
CA THR A 106 14.78 13.48 -6.84
C THR A 106 13.32 13.64 -7.31
N GLY A 107 12.37 13.56 -6.38
CA GLY A 107 10.93 13.67 -6.67
C GLY A 107 10.26 12.37 -7.13
N TRP A 108 10.96 11.24 -7.02
CA TRP A 108 10.43 9.90 -7.22
C TRP A 108 10.69 9.01 -6.00
N PRO A 109 9.83 8.00 -5.72
CA PRO A 109 10.08 7.03 -4.65
C PRO A 109 11.40 6.31 -4.90
N SER A 110 12.27 6.34 -3.90
CA SER A 110 13.62 5.78 -3.96
C SER A 110 13.84 4.76 -2.87
N PHE A 111 14.48 3.63 -3.23
CA PHE A 111 14.74 2.52 -2.32
C PHE A 111 16.21 2.10 -2.43
N TRP A 112 16.82 1.68 -1.30
CA TRP A 112 18.21 1.23 -1.31
C TRP A 112 18.38 -0.27 -1.63
N LYS A 113 17.28 -1.04 -1.58
CA LYS A 113 17.22 -2.45 -2.04
C LYS A 113 15.79 -2.86 -2.38
N PRO A 114 15.59 -3.92 -3.17
CA PRO A 114 14.28 -4.55 -3.36
C PRO A 114 13.88 -5.40 -2.13
N LEU A 115 12.57 -5.56 -1.92
CA LEU A 115 11.99 -6.49 -0.95
C LEU A 115 12.20 -7.95 -1.38
N GLU A 116 11.97 -8.21 -2.67
CA GLU A 116 12.17 -9.53 -3.29
C GLU A 116 13.07 -9.39 -4.52
N PRO A 117 14.40 -9.57 -4.38
CA PRO A 117 15.31 -9.44 -5.52
C PRO A 117 14.97 -10.35 -6.70
N ALA A 118 14.38 -11.53 -6.42
CA ALA A 118 13.93 -12.47 -7.45
C ALA A 118 12.80 -11.94 -8.34
N ASN A 119 12.10 -10.89 -7.92
CA ASN A 119 11.02 -10.23 -8.69
C ASN A 119 11.53 -9.05 -9.53
N ILE A 120 12.81 -8.75 -9.47
CA ILE A 120 13.44 -7.65 -10.21
C ILE A 120 14.32 -8.21 -11.33
N ARG A 121 14.26 -7.56 -12.49
CA ARG A 121 15.18 -7.74 -13.61
C ARG A 121 15.80 -6.41 -13.96
N THR A 122 17.05 -6.44 -14.41
CA THR A 122 17.74 -5.27 -14.93
C THR A 122 18.17 -5.51 -16.36
N LYS A 123 18.16 -4.46 -17.17
CA LYS A 123 18.75 -4.44 -18.51
C LYS A 123 19.38 -3.09 -18.78
N THR A 124 20.30 -3.02 -19.75
CA THR A 124 20.87 -1.76 -20.20
C THR A 124 19.85 -1.02 -21.08
N ASP A 125 19.65 0.26 -20.80
CA ASP A 125 18.80 1.20 -21.54
C ASP A 125 19.65 2.34 -22.12
N PHE A 126 19.45 2.66 -23.41
CA PHE A 126 20.14 3.74 -24.11
C PHE A 126 19.20 4.87 -24.59
N LYS A 127 17.96 4.89 -24.08
CA LYS A 127 16.89 5.78 -24.58
C LYS A 127 17.26 7.28 -24.60
N ILE A 128 18.13 7.70 -23.69
CA ILE A 128 18.56 9.10 -23.57
C ILE A 128 20.01 9.35 -24.05
N GLY A 129 20.57 8.44 -24.86
CA GLY A 129 21.87 8.63 -25.50
C GLY A 129 23.08 8.15 -24.71
N TYR A 130 22.90 7.72 -23.44
CA TYR A 130 23.95 7.06 -22.63
C TYR A 130 23.37 5.84 -21.88
N PRO A 131 24.23 4.86 -21.53
CA PRO A 131 23.76 3.64 -20.89
C PRO A 131 23.25 3.92 -19.46
N ARG A 132 22.05 3.37 -19.14
CA ARG A 132 21.49 3.33 -17.81
C ARG A 132 21.07 1.90 -17.47
N THR A 133 20.99 1.58 -16.19
CA THR A 133 20.43 0.31 -15.74
C THR A 133 18.93 0.46 -15.52
N GLU A 134 18.13 -0.02 -16.46
CA GLU A 134 16.67 -0.09 -16.30
C GLU A 134 16.28 -1.20 -15.35
N VAL A 135 15.26 -0.94 -14.52
CA VAL A 135 14.64 -1.90 -13.59
C VAL A 135 13.26 -2.27 -14.10
N ARG A 136 13.01 -3.57 -14.21
CA ARG A 136 11.72 -4.13 -14.65
C ARG A 136 11.23 -5.19 -13.66
N SER A 137 9.92 -5.37 -13.57
CA SER A 137 9.33 -6.49 -12.84
C SER A 137 9.52 -7.80 -13.61
N LYS A 138 9.65 -8.91 -12.87
CA LYS A 138 9.95 -10.22 -13.49
C LYS A 138 8.77 -10.79 -14.24
N ASN A 139 7.58 -10.78 -13.65
CA ASN A 139 6.40 -11.45 -14.19
C ASN A 139 5.71 -10.60 -15.27
N ALA A 140 5.36 -9.36 -14.93
CA ALA A 140 4.67 -8.47 -15.86
C ALA A 140 5.59 -7.83 -16.89
N ASP A 141 6.90 -7.83 -16.66
CA ASP A 141 7.88 -7.09 -17.45
C ASP A 141 7.51 -5.60 -17.55
N SER A 142 6.96 -5.05 -16.46
CA SER A 142 6.68 -3.63 -16.35
C SER A 142 7.98 -2.84 -16.22
N HIS A 143 8.12 -1.76 -16.99
CA HIS A 143 9.13 -0.76 -16.67
C HIS A 143 8.82 -0.14 -15.31
N LEU A 144 9.77 -0.20 -14.37
CA LEU A 144 9.62 0.34 -13.03
C LEU A 144 10.37 1.67 -12.87
N GLY A 145 11.53 1.79 -13.47
CA GLY A 145 12.44 2.93 -13.32
C GLY A 145 13.87 2.54 -13.62
N HIS A 146 14.82 3.16 -12.90
CA HIS A 146 16.26 2.95 -13.12
C HIS A 146 17.00 2.75 -11.80
N LEU A 147 18.13 2.05 -11.88
CA LEU A 147 19.07 1.81 -10.80
C LEU A 147 20.30 2.71 -10.97
N PHE A 148 20.70 3.36 -9.88
CA PHE A 148 21.87 4.24 -9.77
C PHE A 148 22.77 3.76 -8.64
N ASP A 149 24.04 4.20 -8.65
CA ASP A 149 25.09 3.89 -7.68
C ASP A 149 25.35 5.04 -6.69
N ASP A 150 24.42 5.98 -6.59
CA ASP A 150 24.45 7.17 -5.75
C ASP A 150 23.55 7.07 -4.51
N GLY A 151 23.18 5.85 -4.11
CA GLY A 151 22.31 5.58 -2.98
C GLY A 151 23.06 5.56 -1.62
N PRO A 152 22.29 5.47 -0.51
CA PRO A 152 22.86 5.40 0.83
C PRO A 152 23.49 4.04 1.13
N ARG A 153 24.36 4.02 2.16
CA ARG A 153 24.79 2.75 2.77
C ARG A 153 23.56 1.97 3.30
N PRO A 154 23.59 0.62 3.35
CA PRO A 154 24.76 -0.24 3.15
C PRO A 154 25.06 -0.60 1.68
N THR A 155 24.11 -0.44 0.73
CA THR A 155 24.30 -0.91 -0.64
C THR A 155 24.99 0.09 -1.57
N GLY A 156 24.87 1.39 -1.30
CA GLY A 156 25.26 2.42 -2.25
C GLY A 156 24.34 2.54 -3.46
N LEU A 157 23.24 1.78 -3.49
CA LEU A 157 22.32 1.70 -4.63
C LEU A 157 21.06 2.55 -4.40
N ARG A 158 20.57 3.17 -5.48
CA ARG A 158 19.31 3.87 -5.52
C ARG A 158 18.41 3.31 -6.63
N TYR A 159 17.36 2.62 -6.22
CA TYR A 159 16.25 2.21 -7.08
C TYR A 159 15.28 3.39 -7.17
N CYS A 160 15.36 4.18 -8.26
CA CYS A 160 14.50 5.33 -8.52
C CYS A 160 13.31 4.88 -9.37
N MET A 161 12.13 4.75 -8.74
CA MET A 161 10.99 4.06 -9.33
C MET A 161 9.85 5.01 -9.65
N ASN A 162 9.08 4.70 -10.69
CA ASN A 162 7.84 5.39 -11.00
C ASN A 162 6.71 4.90 -10.07
N SER A 163 6.01 5.81 -9.41
CA SER A 163 4.81 5.50 -8.61
C SER A 163 3.74 4.83 -9.48
N ALA A 164 3.60 5.29 -10.73
CA ALA A 164 2.61 4.77 -11.67
C ALA A 164 2.80 3.28 -12.01
N ALA A 165 4.02 2.74 -11.85
CA ALA A 165 4.30 1.32 -12.06
C ALA A 165 3.99 0.45 -10.84
N MET A 166 3.65 1.06 -9.69
CA MET A 166 3.48 0.38 -8.42
C MET A 166 2.11 0.63 -7.81
N ARG A 167 1.72 -0.26 -6.90
CA ARG A 167 0.60 -0.09 -5.98
C ARG A 167 1.11 -0.25 -4.55
N PHE A 168 0.81 0.72 -3.70
CA PHE A 168 1.14 0.65 -2.28
C PHE A 168 0.08 -0.14 -1.52
N ILE A 169 0.54 -0.99 -0.58
CA ILE A 169 -0.31 -1.77 0.31
C ILE A 169 0.13 -1.47 1.74
N PRO A 170 -0.66 -0.75 2.54
CA PRO A 170 -0.35 -0.44 3.92
C PRO A 170 -0.34 -1.70 4.78
N VAL A 171 0.44 -1.70 5.87
CA VAL A 171 0.59 -2.84 6.79
C VAL A 171 -0.76 -3.39 7.25
N ALA A 172 -1.72 -2.51 7.56
CA ALA A 172 -3.06 -2.90 8.00
C ALA A 172 -3.84 -3.75 6.97
N ARG A 173 -3.47 -3.70 5.69
CA ARG A 173 -4.14 -4.42 4.60
C ARG A 173 -3.35 -5.62 4.08
N LEU A 174 -2.11 -5.83 4.51
CA LEU A 174 -1.26 -6.93 4.00
C LEU A 174 -1.93 -8.29 4.09
N GLU A 175 -2.55 -8.62 5.23
CA GLU A 175 -3.23 -9.90 5.42
C GLU A 175 -4.42 -10.05 4.46
N ALA A 176 -5.28 -9.05 4.41
CA ALA A 176 -6.50 -9.07 3.60
C ALA A 176 -6.21 -9.13 2.08
N GLU A 177 -5.06 -8.60 1.65
CA GLU A 177 -4.65 -8.59 0.24
C GLU A 177 -3.71 -9.75 -0.13
N GLY A 178 -3.47 -10.71 0.79
CA GLY A 178 -2.67 -11.91 0.52
C GLY A 178 -1.16 -11.73 0.66
N TYR A 179 -0.73 -10.66 1.30
CA TYR A 179 0.68 -10.36 1.57
C TYR A 179 1.06 -10.51 3.04
N GLY A 180 0.26 -11.23 3.84
CA GLY A 180 0.44 -11.43 5.29
C GLY A 180 1.82 -11.96 5.68
N ARG A 181 2.51 -12.69 4.79
CA ARG A 181 3.89 -13.17 4.99
C ARG A 181 4.91 -12.05 5.27
N TYR A 182 4.59 -10.79 4.91
CA TYR A 182 5.46 -9.63 5.15
C TYR A 182 5.16 -8.90 6.46
N LEU A 183 4.08 -9.23 7.17
CA LEU A 183 3.74 -8.62 8.46
C LEU A 183 4.88 -8.69 9.50
N PRO A 184 5.64 -9.80 9.62
CA PRO A 184 6.74 -9.87 10.57
C PRO A 184 7.80 -8.77 10.39
N LEU A 185 8.06 -8.31 9.16
CA LEU A 185 9.04 -7.25 8.87
C LEU A 185 8.72 -5.92 9.57
N PHE A 186 7.43 -5.67 9.86
CA PHE A 186 6.94 -4.43 10.47
C PHE A 186 6.72 -4.54 11.98
N LYS A 187 6.85 -5.75 12.57
CA LYS A 187 6.70 -5.99 14.01
C LYS A 187 7.99 -5.76 14.80
N GLU A 188 9.15 -5.88 14.16
CA GLU A 188 10.47 -5.86 14.81
C GLU A 188 11.03 -4.46 15.08
N LYS A 189 10.33 -3.38 14.68
CA LYS A 189 10.72 -1.98 14.93
C LYS A 189 9.81 -1.31 15.96
N ARG A 190 9.75 -1.87 17.18
CA ARG A 190 9.30 -1.14 18.38
C ARG A 190 10.44 -0.86 19.31
#